data_9ee5d5ec2ec1ae204250c26278e83994
#
_entry.id   9ee5d5ec2ec1ae204250c26278e83994
#
_cell.length_a   1.000
_cell.length_b   1.000
_cell.length_c   1.000
_cell.angle_alpha   90.00
_cell.angle_beta   90.00
_cell.angle_gamma   90.00
#
_symmetry.space_group_name_H-M   'P 1'
#
loop_
_entity.id
_entity.type
_entity.pdbx_description
1 polymer ?
#
loop_
_entity_poly.entity_id
_entity_poly.type
_entity_poly.pdbx_seq_one_letter_code
_entity_poly.pdbx_strand_id
1 'polypeptide(L)' 'MKTCLVVDDSSVIRKVARRILEKFDFKISEAEDGSQALELCRQAMPDAILLDWNMPVMDGYEFLKE' A
#
# COMPACT_ATOMS: atom_id res chain seq x y z
N MET A 1 -15.88 1.95 7.67
CA MET A 1 -14.48 1.50 7.90
C MET A 1 -13.57 2.10 6.84
N LYS A 2 -12.46 2.65 7.26
CA LYS A 2 -11.49 3.22 6.32
C LYS A 2 -10.56 2.14 5.78
N THR A 3 -10.10 2.32 4.55
CA THR A 3 -9.19 1.36 3.90
C THR A 3 -7.80 1.96 3.74
N CYS A 4 -6.79 1.12 3.87
CA CYS A 4 -5.39 1.50 3.67
C CYS A 4 -4.70 0.47 2.80
N LEU A 5 -3.95 0.93 1.81
CA LEU A 5 -3.13 0.08 0.97
C LEU A 5 -1.68 0.20 1.44
N VAL A 6 -1.08 -0.93 1.81
CA VAL A 6 0.32 -0.99 2.22
C VAL A 6 1.14 -1.54 1.04
N VAL A 7 2.07 -0.74 0.55
CA VAL A 7 2.89 -1.09 -0.61
C VAL A 7 4.35 -1.20 -0.21
N ASP A 8 4.87 -2.41 -0.20
CA ASP A 8 6.25 -2.69 0.20
C ASP A 8 6.66 -4.05 -0.37
N ASP A 9 7.90 -4.19 -0.81
CA ASP A 9 8.39 -5.46 -1.34
C ASP A 9 8.68 -6.49 -0.23
N SER A 10 8.76 -6.06 1.02
CA SER A 10 8.99 -6.94 2.16
C SER A 10 7.69 -7.40 2.79
N SER A 11 7.46 -8.71 2.80
CA SER A 11 6.26 -9.27 3.44
C SER A 11 6.27 -9.03 4.95
N VAL A 12 7.45 -8.98 5.57
CA VAL A 12 7.59 -8.73 7.01
C VAL A 12 7.14 -7.32 7.35
N ILE A 13 7.61 -6.33 6.57
CA ILE A 13 7.23 -4.93 6.76
C ILE A 13 5.72 -4.77 6.57
N ARG A 14 5.15 -5.40 5.54
CA ARG A 14 3.70 -5.32 5.30
C ARG A 14 2.91 -5.87 6.50
N LYS A 15 3.35 -6.98 7.08
CA LYS A 15 2.68 -7.57 8.24
C LYS A 15 2.74 -6.67 9.46
N VAL A 16 3.88 -6.04 9.71
CA VAL A 16 4.05 -5.11 10.84
C VAL A 16 3.13 -3.89 10.65
N ALA A 17 3.15 -3.30 9.46
CA ALA A 17 2.30 -2.16 9.15
C ALA A 17 0.83 -2.52 9.29
N ARG A 18 0.43 -3.69 8.81
CA ARG A 18 -0.94 -4.17 8.93
C ARG A 18 -1.40 -4.26 10.38
N ARG A 19 -0.56 -4.84 11.24
CA ARG A 19 -0.90 -4.96 12.67
C ARG A 19 -1.14 -3.61 13.32
N ILE A 20 -0.28 -2.65 12.99
CA ILE A 20 -0.38 -1.31 13.55
C ILE A 20 -1.65 -0.63 13.07
N LEU A 21 -1.90 -0.68 11.78
CA LEU A 21 -3.04 0.02 11.17
C LEU A 21 -4.38 -0.59 11.53
N GLU A 22 -4.44 -1.91 11.70
CA GLU A 22 -5.68 -2.58 12.12
C GLU A 22 -6.16 -2.12 13.49
N LYS A 23 -5.23 -1.68 14.35
CA LYS A 23 -5.58 -1.12 15.65
C LYS A 23 -6.34 0.20 15.54
N PHE A 24 -6.26 0.86 14.40
CA PHE A 24 -6.94 2.12 14.13
C PHE A 24 -8.17 1.95 13.23
N ASP A 25 -8.72 0.74 13.18
CA ASP A 25 -9.93 0.40 12.42
C ASP A 25 -9.77 0.53 10.90
N PHE A 26 -8.55 0.38 10.39
CA PHE A 26 -8.33 0.30 8.95
C PHE A 26 -8.53 -1.13 8.44
N LYS A 27 -9.15 -1.24 7.29
CA LYS A 27 -9.15 -2.46 6.51
C LYS A 27 -7.95 -2.40 5.58
N ILE A 28 -7.07 -3.41 5.64
CA ILE A 28 -5.77 -3.36 4.98
C ILE A 28 -5.75 -4.18 3.70
N SER A 29 -5.22 -3.59 2.63
CA SER A 29 -4.83 -4.29 1.41
C SER A 29 -3.32 -4.20 1.28
N GLU A 30 -2.70 -5.18 0.62
CA GLU A 30 -1.26 -5.24 0.46
C GLU A 30 -0.87 -5.36 -0.99
N ALA A 31 0.24 -4.73 -1.36
CA ALA A 31 0.85 -4.85 -2.68
C ALA A 31 2.35 -4.97 -2.52
N GLU A 32 2.99 -5.75 -3.41
CA GLU A 32 4.44 -5.94 -3.37
C GLU A 32 5.19 -4.84 -4.10
N ASP A 33 4.54 -4.19 -5.06
CA ASP A 33 5.18 -3.17 -5.88
C ASP A 33 4.13 -2.17 -6.40
N GLY A 34 4.62 -1.16 -7.11
CA GLY A 34 3.76 -0.11 -7.63
C GLY A 34 2.75 -0.59 -8.67
N SER A 35 3.11 -1.61 -9.47
CA SER A 35 2.19 -2.16 -10.47
C SER A 35 0.98 -2.80 -9.82
N GLN A 36 1.20 -3.61 -8.79
CA GLN A 36 0.10 -4.22 -8.04
C GLN A 36 -0.73 -3.16 -7.33
N ALA A 37 -0.07 -2.14 -6.77
CA ALA A 37 -0.74 -1.06 -6.08
C ALA A 37 -1.68 -0.30 -7.02
N LEU A 38 -1.21 0.03 -8.22
CA LEU A 38 -2.04 0.71 -9.22
C LEU A 38 -3.26 -0.11 -9.60
N GLU A 39 -3.07 -1.42 -9.79
CA GLU A 39 -4.17 -2.30 -10.14
C GLU A 39 -5.23 -2.34 -9.05
N LEU A 40 -4.81 -2.41 -7.80
CA LEU A 40 -5.73 -2.38 -6.67
C LEU A 40 -6.46 -1.05 -6.57
N CYS A 41 -5.77 0.05 -6.82
CA CYS A 41 -6.38 1.38 -6.81
C CYS A 41 -7.41 1.56 -7.92
N ARG A 42 -7.19 0.92 -9.08
CA ARG A 42 -8.16 0.95 -10.17
C ARG A 42 -9.45 0.22 -9.81
N GLN A 43 -9.33 -0.83 -9.02
CA GLN A 43 -10.49 -1.58 -8.55
C GLN A 43 -11.25 -0.84 -7.47
N ALA A 44 -10.52 -0.28 -6.50
CA ALA A 44 -11.13 0.44 -5.38
C ALA A 44 -10.07 1.34 -4.76
N MET A 45 -10.24 2.66 -4.89
CA MET A 45 -9.27 3.61 -4.34
C MET A 45 -9.31 3.57 -2.80
N PRO A 46 -8.18 3.35 -2.14
CA PRO A 46 -8.13 3.34 -0.68
C PRO A 46 -8.18 4.75 -0.11
N ASP A 47 -8.53 4.86 1.18
CA ASP A 47 -8.53 6.14 1.89
C ASP A 47 -7.10 6.62 2.17
N ALA A 48 -6.16 5.68 2.35
CA ALA A 48 -4.77 6.01 2.61
C ALA A 48 -3.85 4.98 1.92
N ILE A 49 -2.64 5.41 1.59
CA ILE A 49 -1.63 4.56 0.98
C ILE A 49 -0.32 4.74 1.72
N LEU A 50 0.28 3.63 2.15
CA LEU A 50 1.59 3.63 2.76
C LEU A 50 2.59 3.05 1.77
N LEU A 51 3.54 3.88 1.31
CA LEU A 51 4.47 3.52 0.25
C LEU A 51 5.89 3.33 0.77
N ASP A 52 6.59 2.34 0.20
CA ASP A 52 8.03 2.19 0.31
C ASP A 52 8.67 2.88 -0.89
N TRP A 53 9.52 3.87 -0.62
CA TRP A 53 10.17 4.67 -1.67
C TRP A 53 11.24 3.92 -2.45
N ASN A 54 11.63 2.73 -1.99
CA ASN A 54 12.67 1.91 -2.61
C ASN A 54 12.11 0.77 -3.46
N MET A 55 10.89 0.90 -3.94
CA MET A 55 10.27 -0.15 -4.75
C MET A 55 10.94 -0.29 -6.12
N PRO A 56 11.13 -1.54 -6.59
CA PRO A 56 11.87 -1.78 -7.84
C PRO A 56 11.11 -1.43 -9.11
N VAL A 57 9.78 -1.37 -9.08
CA VAL A 57 8.95 -1.16 -10.27
C VAL A 57 8.73 0.32 -10.55
N MET A 58 8.44 1.10 -9.51
CA MET A 58 8.35 2.55 -9.59
C MET A 58 8.58 3.14 -8.20
N ASP A 59 9.04 4.38 -8.14
CA ASP A 59 9.20 5.03 -6.85
C ASP A 59 7.88 5.62 -6.37
N GLY A 60 7.84 6.07 -5.12
CA GLY A 60 6.62 6.62 -4.54
C GLY A 60 6.13 7.87 -5.26
N TYR A 61 7.05 8.67 -5.78
CA TYR A 61 6.69 9.88 -6.52
C TYR A 61 6.00 9.55 -7.84
N GLU A 62 6.55 8.60 -8.59
CA GLU A 62 5.94 8.16 -9.84
C GLU A 62 4.56 7.57 -9.61
N PHE A 63 4.41 6.79 -8.55
CA PHE A 63 3.12 6.23 -8.19
C PHE A 63 2.08 7.32 -7.95
N LEU A 64 2.46 8.38 -7.23
CA LEU A 64 1.54 9.46 -6.90
C LEU A 64 1.12 10.30 -8.11
N LYS A 65 1.91 10.27 -9.18
CA LYS A 65 1.55 10.97 -10.43
C LYS A 65 0.48 10.24 -11.23
N GLU A 66 0.36 8.95 -11.02
CA GLU A 66 -0.63 8.15 -11.73
C GLU A 66 -2.03 8.40 -11.16
#